data_32e9409eb2f7dca1115135e42b42a6ea
#
_entry.id   32e9409eb2f7dca1115135e42b42a6ea
#
_cell.length_a   1.000
_cell.length_b   1.000
_cell.length_c   1.000
_cell.angle_alpha   90.00
_cell.angle_beta   90.00
_cell.angle_gamma   90.00
#
_symmetry.space_group_name_H-M   'P 1'
#
loop_
_entity.id
_entity.type
_entity.pdbx_description
1 polymer ?
#
loop_
_entity_poly.entity_id
_entity_poly.type
_entity_poly.pdbx_seq_one_letter_code
_entity_poly.pdbx_strand_id
1 'polypeptide(L)'
;RTLFPYTTLFRSPLFNKFASRTGLNRIFSLLPGSPSPLVGWAGLWVAVAVTIQAYKYFNGYTVAYINNPATILGDLQILLAAVAVQYLYERYEKALDQIDFAERTTEPQSFTAIIPTQWQIIIYIIAIIYTFITFFLLKGIGTLTEIGGFAEVVFAAVVAPIGYATVTAEFVGAYLGIMFLLPRRIKQRDFKLHFLDPEGLGGLRPVGELMKTSYYFIVAGLMIWLFIMYGPFIMGQFLDKQLSRPGFIINSAFTGAWLLSIATMAYGLSQLHWYMKPKKRKELTRLDRQAREHVENPFNLQEYDVTDQEKFDDFRGRMDYVNATKEYPTTFTMWSQILISLILPKAIQIVLSSL
;
A
#
# COMPACT_ATOMS: atom_id res chain seq x y z
N ARG A 1 2.83 -14.36 30.85
CA ARG A 1 2.68 -13.46 29.68
C ARG A 1 1.35 -12.76 29.84
N THR A 2 1.35 -11.57 30.41
CA THR A 2 0.21 -10.66 30.39
C THR A 2 0.00 -10.24 28.94
N LEU A 3 -1.03 -10.81 28.31
CA LEU A 3 -1.58 -10.32 27.05
C LEU A 3 -2.07 -8.88 27.33
N PHE A 4 -1.24 -7.90 27.03
CA PHE A 4 -1.71 -6.53 26.99
C PHE A 4 -2.77 -6.44 25.88
N PRO A 5 -3.93 -5.84 26.14
CA PRO A 5 -4.98 -5.71 25.13
C PRO A 5 -4.63 -4.63 24.12
N TYR A 6 -3.55 -4.87 23.34
CA TYR A 6 -3.15 -3.93 22.26
C TYR A 6 -4.14 -3.94 21.10
N THR A 7 -5.03 -4.93 21.00
CA THR A 7 -6.08 -5.00 19.98
C THR A 7 -7.05 -3.82 19.96
N THR A 8 -7.13 -3.06 21.08
CA THR A 8 -7.94 -1.82 21.15
C THR A 8 -7.16 -0.54 20.83
N LEU A 9 -5.84 -0.62 20.69
CA LEU A 9 -4.96 0.55 20.48
C LEU A 9 -4.89 0.97 19.00
N PHE A 10 -5.07 0.05 18.07
CA PHE A 10 -4.95 0.37 16.65
C PHE A 10 -6.15 1.15 16.15
N ARG A 11 -5.87 2.25 15.47
CA ARG A 11 -6.91 3.10 14.92
C ARG A 11 -7.39 2.50 13.59
N SER A 12 -8.67 2.13 13.54
CA SER A 12 -9.36 1.73 12.31
C SER A 12 -9.34 2.85 11.25
N PRO A 13 -9.62 2.53 9.97
CA PRO A 13 -9.81 3.52 8.91
C PRO A 13 -10.69 4.70 9.36
N LEU A 14 -10.45 5.89 8.82
CA LEU A 14 -11.22 7.08 9.20
C LEU A 14 -12.71 6.89 8.90
N PHE A 15 -13.01 6.24 7.76
CA PHE A 15 -14.37 5.90 7.39
C PHE A 15 -15.06 4.98 8.41
N ASN A 16 -14.37 3.97 8.94
CA ASN A 16 -14.96 3.06 9.93
C ASN A 16 -15.32 3.81 11.23
N LYS A 17 -14.53 4.83 11.62
CA LYS A 17 -14.87 5.69 12.76
C LYS A 17 -16.10 6.55 12.47
N PHE A 18 -16.17 7.09 11.26
CA PHE A 18 -17.35 7.83 10.81
C PHE A 18 -18.59 6.93 10.83
N ALA A 19 -18.50 5.74 10.23
CA ALA A 19 -19.58 4.76 10.17
C ALA A 19 -20.06 4.32 11.57
N SER A 20 -19.14 4.19 12.55
CA SER A 20 -19.51 3.86 13.92
C SER A 20 -20.26 5.00 14.62
N ARG A 21 -19.86 6.25 14.38
CA ARG A 21 -20.51 7.42 14.96
C ARG A 21 -21.89 7.73 14.37
N THR A 22 -22.07 7.43 13.07
CA THR A 22 -23.32 7.66 12.34
C THR A 22 -24.30 6.51 12.41
N GLY A 23 -23.91 5.38 12.99
CA GLY A 23 -24.73 4.17 13.04
C GLY A 23 -24.75 3.34 11.75
N LEU A 24 -24.00 3.71 10.72
CA LEU A 24 -23.88 2.95 9.47
C LEU A 24 -23.36 1.53 9.69
N ASN A 25 -22.57 1.30 10.72
CA ASN A 25 -22.12 -0.05 11.09
C ASN A 25 -23.30 -1.02 11.30
N ARG A 26 -24.42 -0.55 11.87
CA ARG A 26 -25.61 -1.39 12.08
C ARG A 26 -26.25 -1.78 10.74
N ILE A 27 -26.25 -0.87 9.78
CA ILE A 27 -26.79 -1.16 8.44
C ILE A 27 -25.93 -2.21 7.74
N PHE A 28 -24.60 -2.04 7.76
CA PHE A 28 -23.70 -2.99 7.09
C PHE A 28 -23.62 -4.34 7.80
N SER A 29 -23.86 -4.41 9.11
CA SER A 29 -23.95 -5.69 9.84
C SER A 29 -25.17 -6.53 9.46
N LEU A 30 -26.19 -5.95 8.82
CA LEU A 30 -27.36 -6.66 8.29
C LEU A 30 -27.09 -7.30 6.93
N LEU A 31 -26.01 -6.92 6.25
CA LEU A 31 -25.65 -7.51 4.96
C LEU A 31 -25.07 -8.93 5.14
N PRO A 32 -25.31 -9.84 4.17
CA PRO A 32 -24.73 -11.17 4.20
C PRO A 32 -23.21 -11.13 4.36
N GLY A 33 -22.65 -11.92 5.30
CA GLY A 33 -21.23 -11.95 5.59
C GLY A 33 -20.72 -10.82 6.48
N SER A 34 -21.58 -9.93 6.99
CA SER A 34 -21.24 -8.81 7.88
C SER A 34 -19.96 -8.07 7.45
N PRO A 35 -19.91 -7.50 6.23
CA PRO A 35 -18.72 -6.88 5.69
C PRO A 35 -18.26 -5.72 6.58
N SER A 36 -16.96 -5.39 6.52
CA SER A 36 -16.48 -4.18 7.16
C SER A 36 -17.20 -2.94 6.59
N PRO A 37 -17.35 -1.86 7.36
CA PRO A 37 -18.09 -0.68 6.94
C PRO A 37 -17.62 -0.11 5.59
N LEU A 38 -16.30 -0.11 5.34
CA LEU A 38 -15.75 0.39 4.07
C LEU A 38 -16.10 -0.52 2.89
N VAL A 39 -16.07 -1.84 3.07
CA VAL A 39 -16.46 -2.81 2.03
C VAL A 39 -17.96 -2.72 1.76
N GLY A 40 -18.78 -2.63 2.81
CA GLY A 40 -20.23 -2.41 2.68
C GLY A 40 -20.54 -1.10 1.94
N TRP A 41 -19.80 -0.04 2.22
CA TRP A 41 -19.88 1.25 1.55
C TRP A 41 -19.53 1.14 0.07
N ALA A 42 -18.41 0.51 -0.27
CA ALA A 42 -18.02 0.26 -1.66
C ALA A 42 -19.08 -0.54 -2.41
N GLY A 43 -19.62 -1.59 -1.80
CA GLY A 43 -20.71 -2.38 -2.38
C GLY A 43 -21.98 -1.57 -2.62
N LEU A 44 -22.37 -0.70 -1.69
CA LEU A 44 -23.50 0.21 -1.85
C LEU A 44 -23.31 1.14 -3.07
N TRP A 45 -22.14 1.73 -3.20
CA TRP A 45 -21.86 2.65 -4.31
C TRP A 45 -21.77 1.95 -5.66
N VAL A 46 -21.25 0.72 -5.71
CA VAL A 46 -21.32 -0.10 -6.91
C VAL A 46 -22.79 -0.42 -7.28
N ALA A 47 -23.62 -0.76 -6.30
CA ALA A 47 -25.05 -0.98 -6.53
C ALA A 47 -25.75 0.29 -7.07
N VAL A 48 -25.43 1.47 -6.54
CA VAL A 48 -25.92 2.75 -7.04
C VAL A 48 -25.45 3.01 -8.48
N ALA A 49 -24.16 2.74 -8.79
CA ALA A 49 -23.65 2.88 -10.14
C ALA A 49 -24.38 1.97 -11.13
N VAL A 50 -24.59 0.70 -10.78
CA VAL A 50 -25.38 -0.26 -11.59
C VAL A 50 -26.82 0.23 -11.79
N THR A 51 -27.44 0.75 -10.74
CA THR A 51 -28.81 1.31 -10.82
C THR A 51 -28.89 2.50 -11.78
N ILE A 52 -27.90 3.38 -11.77
CA ILE A 52 -27.79 4.50 -12.71
C ILE A 52 -27.64 3.99 -14.15
N GLN A 53 -26.84 2.94 -14.40
CA GLN A 53 -26.71 2.36 -15.73
C GLN A 53 -28.04 1.71 -16.19
N ALA A 54 -28.77 1.05 -15.30
CA ALA A 54 -30.09 0.51 -15.59
C ALA A 54 -31.09 1.64 -15.93
N TYR A 55 -31.10 2.72 -15.15
CA TYR A 55 -31.91 3.89 -15.45
C TYR A 55 -31.61 4.46 -16.86
N LYS A 56 -30.33 4.58 -17.22
CA LYS A 56 -29.88 5.04 -18.54
C LYS A 56 -30.41 4.14 -19.66
N TYR A 57 -30.34 2.82 -19.45
CA TYR A 57 -30.85 1.84 -20.39
C TYR A 57 -32.35 2.04 -20.69
N PHE A 58 -33.19 2.14 -19.66
CA PHE A 58 -34.62 2.31 -19.79
C PHE A 58 -35.06 3.66 -20.37
N ASN A 59 -34.23 4.68 -20.27
CA ASN A 59 -34.49 6.02 -20.80
C ASN A 59 -33.79 6.29 -22.14
N GLY A 60 -33.21 5.29 -22.79
CA GLY A 60 -32.58 5.42 -24.10
C GLY A 60 -31.26 6.19 -24.13
N TYR A 61 -30.62 6.39 -22.96
CA TYR A 61 -29.29 6.99 -22.86
C TYR A 61 -28.18 5.99 -23.14
N THR A 62 -27.00 6.52 -23.38
CA THR A 62 -25.80 5.72 -23.58
C THR A 62 -25.41 4.94 -22.30
N VAL A 63 -25.45 3.60 -22.33
CA VAL A 63 -25.09 2.74 -21.23
C VAL A 63 -23.61 2.40 -21.32
N ALA A 64 -22.81 2.83 -20.31
CA ALA A 64 -21.38 2.65 -20.33
C ALA A 64 -20.99 1.15 -20.35
N TYR A 65 -21.67 0.29 -19.59
CA TYR A 65 -21.39 -1.13 -19.52
C TYR A 65 -21.64 -1.90 -20.82
N ILE A 66 -22.56 -1.41 -21.67
CA ILE A 66 -22.84 -2.03 -22.97
C ILE A 66 -21.85 -1.51 -24.03
N ASN A 67 -21.60 -0.20 -24.03
CA ASN A 67 -20.72 0.41 -25.04
C ASN A 67 -19.24 0.19 -24.76
N ASN A 68 -18.88 0.08 -23.50
CA ASN A 68 -17.53 -0.20 -23.02
C ASN A 68 -17.59 -1.11 -21.80
N PRO A 69 -17.74 -2.43 -21.94
CA PRO A 69 -17.80 -3.37 -20.81
C PRO A 69 -16.60 -3.30 -19.87
N ALA A 70 -15.44 -2.80 -20.34
CA ALA A 70 -14.28 -2.58 -19.49
C ALA A 70 -14.53 -1.58 -18.34
N THR A 71 -15.57 -0.75 -18.42
CA THR A 71 -15.96 0.16 -17.33
C THR A 71 -16.40 -0.58 -16.06
N ILE A 72 -16.89 -1.83 -16.18
CA ILE A 72 -17.20 -2.70 -15.02
C ILE A 72 -15.95 -2.95 -14.16
N LEU A 73 -14.77 -2.97 -14.78
CA LEU A 73 -13.51 -3.13 -14.06
C LEU A 73 -13.23 -1.95 -13.12
N GLY A 74 -13.79 -0.76 -13.39
CA GLY A 74 -13.71 0.40 -12.48
C GLY A 74 -14.43 0.14 -11.16
N ASP A 75 -15.63 -0.45 -11.23
CA ASP A 75 -16.39 -0.83 -10.03
C ASP A 75 -15.69 -1.95 -9.26
N LEU A 76 -15.13 -2.95 -9.97
CA LEU A 76 -14.34 -4.00 -9.38
C LEU A 76 -13.08 -3.44 -8.69
N GLN A 77 -12.43 -2.44 -9.29
CA GLN A 77 -11.27 -1.77 -8.70
C GLN A 77 -11.60 -1.10 -7.36
N ILE A 78 -12.77 -0.48 -7.23
CA ILE A 78 -13.23 0.13 -5.98
C ILE A 78 -13.51 -0.93 -4.91
N LEU A 79 -14.14 -2.05 -5.27
CA LEU A 79 -14.32 -3.17 -4.35
C LEU A 79 -12.98 -3.76 -3.90
N LEU A 80 -12.06 -3.97 -4.83
CA LEU A 80 -10.71 -4.44 -4.53
C LEU A 80 -9.98 -3.46 -3.60
N ALA A 81 -10.08 -2.15 -3.84
CA ALA A 81 -9.46 -1.15 -3.00
C ALA A 81 -10.01 -1.16 -1.57
N ALA A 82 -11.35 -1.30 -1.40
CA ALA A 82 -11.97 -1.40 -0.08
C ALA A 82 -11.53 -2.65 0.69
N VAL A 83 -11.47 -3.81 0.02
CA VAL A 83 -10.95 -5.07 0.59
C VAL A 83 -9.46 -4.93 0.92
N ALA A 84 -8.68 -4.31 0.04
CA ALA A 84 -7.26 -4.08 0.26
C ALA A 84 -7.01 -3.21 1.49
N VAL A 85 -7.79 -2.15 1.71
CA VAL A 85 -7.69 -1.32 2.92
C VAL A 85 -7.89 -2.16 4.18
N GLN A 86 -8.97 -2.93 4.24
CA GLN A 86 -9.22 -3.80 5.39
C GLN A 86 -8.06 -4.75 5.63
N TYR A 87 -7.63 -5.45 4.58
CA TYR A 87 -6.53 -6.40 4.66
C TYR A 87 -5.21 -5.76 5.10
N LEU A 88 -4.90 -4.54 4.60
CA LEU A 88 -3.70 -3.81 4.97
C LEU A 88 -3.70 -3.37 6.43
N TYR A 89 -4.85 -2.97 6.98
CA TYR A 89 -4.97 -2.63 8.39
C TYR A 89 -4.74 -3.87 9.28
N GLU A 90 -5.36 -4.99 8.97
CA GLU A 90 -5.16 -6.26 9.69
C GLU A 90 -3.70 -6.74 9.62
N ARG A 91 -3.08 -6.64 8.44
CA ARG A 91 -1.67 -7.00 8.25
C ARG A 91 -0.71 -6.05 8.94
N TYR A 92 -1.05 -4.76 9.02
CA TYR A 92 -0.27 -3.78 9.76
C TYR A 92 -0.24 -4.11 11.25
N GLU A 93 -1.39 -4.36 11.85
CA GLU A 93 -1.49 -4.77 13.25
C GLU A 93 -0.68 -6.03 13.52
N LYS A 94 -0.88 -7.06 12.69
CA LYS A 94 -0.15 -8.32 12.80
C LYS A 94 1.36 -8.15 12.62
N ALA A 95 1.80 -7.32 11.69
CA ALA A 95 3.21 -7.07 11.48
C ALA A 95 3.86 -6.37 12.67
N LEU A 96 3.18 -5.40 13.29
CA LEU A 96 3.66 -4.73 14.49
C LEU A 96 3.72 -5.67 15.70
N ASP A 97 2.73 -6.54 15.86
CA ASP A 97 2.71 -7.56 16.91
C ASP A 97 3.89 -8.54 16.73
N GLN A 98 4.10 -9.04 15.52
CA GLN A 98 5.18 -9.98 15.19
C GLN A 98 6.59 -9.41 15.39
N ILE A 99 6.75 -8.11 15.32
CA ILE A 99 8.05 -7.47 15.57
C ILE A 99 8.23 -7.03 17.03
N ASP A 100 7.30 -7.39 17.93
CA ASP A 100 7.32 -6.99 19.35
C ASP A 100 7.53 -5.47 19.51
N PHE A 101 6.80 -4.65 18.69
CA PHE A 101 7.07 -3.22 18.55
C PHE A 101 7.06 -2.47 19.87
N ALA A 102 6.20 -2.87 20.82
CA ALA A 102 6.04 -2.20 22.11
C ALA A 102 7.27 -2.32 23.00
N GLU A 103 8.02 -3.43 22.88
CA GLU A 103 9.24 -3.68 23.64
C GLU A 103 10.48 -3.07 22.97
N ARG A 104 10.40 -2.83 21.68
CA ARG A 104 11.52 -2.40 20.84
C ARG A 104 11.54 -0.91 20.53
N THR A 105 10.54 -0.15 20.99
CA THR A 105 10.48 1.32 20.80
C THR A 105 10.15 2.06 22.10
N THR A 106 10.65 3.28 22.23
CA THR A 106 10.35 4.15 23.37
C THR A 106 8.97 4.81 23.27
N GLU A 107 8.38 4.85 22.06
CA GLU A 107 7.11 5.54 21.79
C GLU A 107 6.13 4.66 21.00
N PRO A 108 5.56 3.59 21.60
CA PRO A 108 4.64 2.69 20.91
C PRO A 108 3.39 3.40 20.39
N GLN A 109 2.94 4.47 21.03
CA GLN A 109 1.76 5.23 20.59
C GLN A 109 1.89 5.84 19.20
N SER A 110 3.11 6.10 18.72
CA SER A 110 3.35 6.64 17.38
C SER A 110 3.01 5.66 16.25
N PHE A 111 2.89 4.37 16.55
CA PHE A 111 2.58 3.30 15.61
C PHE A 111 1.11 2.88 15.61
N THR A 112 0.27 3.41 16.52
CA THR A 112 -1.14 3.00 16.67
C THR A 112 -2.03 3.40 15.48
N ALA A 113 -1.61 4.34 14.65
CA ALA A 113 -2.32 4.73 13.44
C ALA A 113 -1.43 4.57 12.22
N ILE A 114 -1.92 3.92 11.17
CA ILE A 114 -1.20 3.80 9.89
C ILE A 114 -0.87 5.21 9.39
N ILE A 115 -1.87 6.09 9.35
CA ILE A 115 -1.72 7.47 8.93
C ILE A 115 -2.36 8.43 9.96
N PRO A 116 -1.75 9.59 10.27
CA PRO A 116 -2.36 10.62 11.09
C PRO A 116 -3.66 11.15 10.46
N THR A 117 -4.68 11.40 11.28
CA THR A 117 -6.00 11.84 10.80
C THR A 117 -5.94 13.11 9.94
N GLN A 118 -5.03 14.03 10.24
CA GLN A 118 -4.85 15.27 9.46
C GLN A 118 -4.45 14.98 8.01
N TRP A 119 -3.47 14.09 7.80
CA TRP A 119 -3.05 13.66 6.47
C TRP A 119 -4.16 12.91 5.73
N GLN A 120 -4.92 12.07 6.45
CA GLN A 120 -6.05 11.36 5.88
C GLN A 120 -7.12 12.35 5.35
N ILE A 121 -7.46 13.38 6.12
CA ILE A 121 -8.41 14.42 5.69
C ILE A 121 -7.89 15.14 4.45
N ILE A 122 -6.60 15.49 4.39
CA ILE A 122 -6.01 16.12 3.20
C ILE A 122 -6.16 15.23 1.96
N ILE A 123 -5.90 13.93 2.10
CA ILE A 123 -6.05 12.97 0.99
C ILE A 123 -7.52 12.90 0.53
N TYR A 124 -8.49 12.91 1.46
CA TYR A 124 -9.91 12.97 1.12
C TYR A 124 -10.26 14.23 0.33
N ILE A 125 -9.80 15.39 0.77
CA ILE A 125 -10.04 16.66 0.07
C ILE A 125 -9.45 16.61 -1.34
N ILE A 126 -8.23 16.12 -1.49
CA ILE A 126 -7.57 15.97 -2.81
C ILE A 126 -8.36 15.02 -3.70
N ALA A 127 -8.82 13.86 -3.18
CA ALA A 127 -9.59 12.89 -3.95
C ALA A 127 -10.94 13.46 -4.41
N ILE A 128 -11.64 14.21 -3.56
CA ILE A 128 -12.89 14.88 -3.90
C ILE A 128 -12.64 15.95 -4.98
N ILE A 129 -11.65 16.82 -4.79
CA ILE A 129 -11.30 17.87 -5.78
C ILE A 129 -10.94 17.23 -7.12
N TYR A 130 -10.12 16.18 -7.12
CA TYR A 130 -9.77 15.45 -8.34
C TYR A 130 -11.00 14.91 -9.07
N THR A 131 -11.97 14.37 -8.33
CA THR A 131 -13.21 13.85 -8.89
C THR A 131 -14.01 14.98 -9.54
N PHE A 132 -14.18 16.14 -8.87
CA PHE A 132 -14.87 17.29 -9.44
C PHE A 132 -14.15 17.85 -10.69
N ILE A 133 -12.84 17.98 -10.66
CA ILE A 133 -12.05 18.40 -11.84
C ILE A 133 -12.31 17.44 -13.01
N THR A 134 -12.25 16.14 -12.77
CA THR A 134 -12.41 15.12 -13.82
C THR A 134 -13.77 15.17 -14.47
N PHE A 135 -14.85 15.29 -13.69
CA PHE A 135 -16.21 15.25 -14.23
C PHE A 135 -16.68 16.61 -14.75
N PHE A 136 -16.43 17.69 -14.04
CA PHE A 136 -17.01 18.99 -14.38
C PHE A 136 -16.10 19.87 -15.21
N LEU A 137 -14.79 19.86 -15.01
CA LEU A 137 -13.87 20.68 -15.81
C LEU A 137 -13.41 19.96 -17.09
N LEU A 138 -13.10 18.66 -17.02
CA LEU A 138 -12.58 17.94 -18.18
C LEU A 138 -13.69 17.39 -19.09
N LYS A 139 -14.79 16.85 -18.54
CA LYS A 139 -15.93 16.37 -19.35
C LYS A 139 -16.93 17.47 -19.66
N GLY A 140 -17.22 18.33 -18.69
CA GLY A 140 -18.22 19.39 -18.80
C GLY A 140 -19.67 18.92 -18.56
N ILE A 141 -20.49 19.80 -18.01
CA ILE A 141 -21.90 19.49 -17.67
C ILE A 141 -22.72 19.13 -18.95
N GLY A 142 -22.47 19.81 -20.06
CA GLY A 142 -23.15 19.51 -21.33
C GLY A 142 -22.98 18.08 -21.77
N THR A 143 -21.75 17.60 -21.80
CA THR A 143 -21.41 16.19 -22.13
C THR A 143 -22.04 15.21 -21.14
N LEU A 144 -22.05 15.51 -19.83
CA LEU A 144 -22.68 14.65 -18.84
C LEU A 144 -24.21 14.53 -19.08
N THR A 145 -24.87 15.65 -19.40
CA THR A 145 -26.33 15.64 -19.71
C THR A 145 -26.66 14.92 -21.01
N GLU A 146 -25.82 15.03 -22.04
CA GLU A 146 -25.98 14.27 -23.28
C GLU A 146 -25.82 12.77 -23.11
N ILE A 147 -24.85 12.31 -22.29
CA ILE A 147 -24.53 10.90 -22.09
C ILE A 147 -25.57 10.18 -21.21
N GLY A 148 -26.14 10.85 -20.20
CA GLY A 148 -27.00 10.17 -19.23
C GLY A 148 -27.99 11.07 -18.50
N GLY A 149 -28.26 12.26 -19.05
CA GLY A 149 -29.24 13.19 -18.48
C GLY A 149 -28.89 13.59 -17.04
N PHE A 150 -29.90 13.85 -16.24
CA PHE A 150 -29.76 14.21 -14.84
C PHE A 150 -29.06 13.13 -14.00
N ALA A 151 -29.23 11.84 -14.34
CA ALA A 151 -28.61 10.74 -13.60
C ALA A 151 -27.08 10.76 -13.69
N GLU A 152 -26.49 11.11 -14.82
CA GLU A 152 -25.04 11.23 -14.97
C GLU A 152 -24.49 12.45 -14.20
N VAL A 153 -25.26 13.55 -14.15
CA VAL A 153 -24.88 14.70 -13.31
C VAL A 153 -24.91 14.35 -11.84
N VAL A 154 -25.93 13.61 -11.38
CA VAL A 154 -26.00 13.11 -9.98
C VAL A 154 -24.86 12.15 -9.69
N PHE A 155 -24.54 11.24 -10.62
CA PHE A 155 -23.38 10.37 -10.48
C PHE A 155 -22.09 11.18 -10.28
N ALA A 156 -21.84 12.15 -11.13
CA ALA A 156 -20.64 12.99 -11.07
C ALA A 156 -20.56 13.88 -9.82
N ALA A 157 -21.70 14.42 -9.38
CA ALA A 157 -21.75 15.37 -8.27
C ALA A 157 -21.79 14.70 -6.88
N VAL A 158 -22.36 13.51 -6.76
CA VAL A 158 -22.65 12.86 -5.49
C VAL A 158 -21.97 11.48 -5.39
N VAL A 159 -22.27 10.59 -6.35
CA VAL A 159 -21.84 9.18 -6.27
C VAL A 159 -20.32 9.08 -6.33
N ALA A 160 -19.71 9.71 -7.31
CA ALA A 160 -18.27 9.63 -7.48
C ALA A 160 -17.48 10.31 -6.33
N PRO A 161 -17.79 11.56 -5.89
CA PRO A 161 -17.07 12.19 -4.79
C PRO A 161 -17.28 11.49 -3.44
N ILE A 162 -18.50 11.09 -3.11
CA ILE A 162 -18.80 10.49 -1.80
C ILE A 162 -18.46 9.00 -1.78
N GLY A 163 -18.69 8.28 -2.85
CA GLY A 163 -18.46 6.85 -2.97
C GLY A 163 -17.01 6.52 -3.29
N TYR A 164 -16.61 6.78 -4.52
CA TYR A 164 -15.31 6.35 -5.04
C TYR A 164 -14.14 7.13 -4.44
N ALA A 165 -14.28 8.45 -4.25
CA ALA A 165 -13.21 9.24 -3.65
C ALA A 165 -12.94 8.81 -2.20
N THR A 166 -13.98 8.42 -1.43
CA THR A 166 -13.83 7.90 -0.08
C THR A 166 -12.97 6.63 -0.05
N VAL A 167 -13.31 5.63 -0.86
CA VAL A 167 -12.55 4.36 -0.89
C VAL A 167 -11.12 4.58 -1.40
N THR A 168 -10.98 5.40 -2.44
CA THR A 168 -9.66 5.74 -2.99
C THR A 168 -8.79 6.46 -1.95
N ALA A 169 -9.35 7.41 -1.21
CA ALA A 169 -8.63 8.15 -0.17
C ALA A 169 -8.18 7.25 0.98
N GLU A 170 -9.02 6.30 1.42
CA GLU A 170 -8.64 5.31 2.44
C GLU A 170 -7.52 4.41 1.94
N PHE A 171 -7.59 3.94 0.70
CA PHE A 171 -6.55 3.09 0.11
C PHE A 171 -5.23 3.83 -0.04
N VAL A 172 -5.24 5.03 -0.61
CA VAL A 172 -4.04 5.87 -0.76
C VAL A 172 -3.44 6.20 0.61
N GLY A 173 -4.29 6.53 1.59
CA GLY A 173 -3.85 6.80 2.95
C GLY A 173 -3.16 5.59 3.60
N ALA A 174 -3.75 4.40 3.52
CA ALA A 174 -3.16 3.17 4.04
C ALA A 174 -1.82 2.86 3.34
N TYR A 175 -1.80 2.96 2.00
CA TYR A 175 -0.59 2.73 1.21
C TYR A 175 0.55 3.69 1.58
N LEU A 176 0.29 4.99 1.61
CA LEU A 176 1.28 5.99 1.99
C LEU A 176 1.73 5.83 3.46
N GLY A 177 0.81 5.46 4.34
CA GLY A 177 1.13 5.15 5.73
C GLY A 177 2.14 4.02 5.86
N ILE A 178 1.96 2.94 5.09
CA ILE A 178 2.85 1.78 5.11
C ILE A 178 4.17 2.07 4.39
N MET A 179 4.15 2.73 3.22
CA MET A 179 5.34 2.94 2.41
C MET A 179 6.24 4.08 2.90
N PHE A 180 5.66 5.16 3.45
CA PHE A 180 6.41 6.33 3.87
C PHE A 180 6.50 6.48 5.38
N LEU A 181 5.36 6.39 6.08
CA LEU A 181 5.32 6.73 7.49
C LEU A 181 5.89 5.62 8.37
N LEU A 182 5.59 4.36 8.09
CA LEU A 182 6.09 3.23 8.90
C LEU A 182 7.63 3.15 8.89
N PRO A 183 8.33 3.13 7.73
CA PRO A 183 9.79 3.12 7.70
C PRO A 183 10.40 4.36 8.37
N ARG A 184 9.79 5.54 8.18
CA ARG A 184 10.23 6.78 8.81
C ARG A 184 10.08 6.75 10.33
N ARG A 185 8.99 6.21 10.86
CA ARG A 185 8.77 6.03 12.30
C ARG A 185 9.78 5.07 12.91
N ILE A 186 10.03 3.92 12.26
CA ILE A 186 11.07 2.97 12.69
C ILE A 186 12.43 3.67 12.80
N LYS A 187 12.78 4.50 11.81
CA LYS A 187 14.03 5.25 11.81
C LYS A 187 14.10 6.33 12.90
N GLN A 188 13.00 7.07 13.12
CA GLN A 188 12.97 8.24 14.02
C GLN A 188 12.79 7.88 15.50
N ARG A 189 12.22 6.72 15.83
CA ARG A 189 11.85 6.34 17.20
C ARG A 189 12.82 5.37 17.86
N ASP A 190 14.05 5.32 17.39
CA ASP A 190 15.14 4.49 17.92
C ASP A 190 14.75 3.02 18.15
N PHE A 191 14.07 2.46 17.17
CA PHE A 191 13.60 1.08 17.19
C PHE A 191 14.79 0.11 17.33
N LYS A 192 14.78 -0.83 18.28
CA LYS A 192 15.89 -1.76 18.50
C LYS A 192 15.88 -2.87 17.45
N LEU A 193 17.02 -3.15 16.82
CA LEU A 193 17.18 -4.31 15.93
C LEU A 193 17.34 -5.59 16.73
N HIS A 194 16.78 -6.69 16.24
CA HIS A 194 16.91 -8.02 16.79
C HIS A 194 18.00 -8.79 16.05
N PHE A 195 19.27 -8.68 16.51
CA PHE A 195 20.41 -9.32 15.86
C PHE A 195 20.42 -10.85 16.00
N LEU A 196 19.66 -11.41 16.94
CA LEU A 196 19.48 -12.86 17.11
C LEU A 196 18.30 -13.40 16.29
N ASP A 197 17.78 -12.63 15.34
CA ASP A 197 16.73 -13.06 14.42
C ASP A 197 17.23 -14.23 13.56
N PRO A 198 16.59 -15.42 13.62
CA PRO A 198 17.02 -16.60 12.87
C PRO A 198 17.06 -16.40 11.36
N GLU A 199 16.32 -15.44 10.83
CA GLU A 199 16.29 -15.11 9.41
C GLU A 199 17.34 -14.07 8.99
N GLY A 200 18.03 -13.50 9.97
CA GLY A 200 19.04 -12.47 9.75
C GLY A 200 18.49 -11.19 9.11
N LEU A 201 17.21 -10.85 9.36
CA LEU A 201 16.56 -9.64 8.85
C LEU A 201 16.35 -8.57 9.93
N GLY A 202 17.05 -8.72 11.08
CA GLY A 202 16.94 -7.80 12.22
C GLY A 202 15.55 -7.78 12.87
N GLY A 203 14.76 -8.84 12.66
CA GLY A 203 13.36 -8.96 13.10
C GLY A 203 12.42 -8.00 12.38
N LEU A 204 12.76 -7.50 11.19
CA LEU A 204 11.93 -6.59 10.40
C LEU A 204 11.28 -7.24 9.18
N ARG A 205 11.37 -8.58 9.04
CA ARG A 205 10.70 -9.30 7.94
C ARG A 205 9.21 -8.99 7.83
N PRO A 206 8.41 -8.97 8.92
CA PRO A 206 6.99 -8.67 8.82
C PRO A 206 6.70 -7.29 8.20
N VAL A 207 7.57 -6.30 8.44
CA VAL A 207 7.48 -4.98 7.80
C VAL A 207 7.77 -5.06 6.31
N GLY A 208 8.80 -5.80 5.90
CA GLY A 208 9.12 -6.05 4.49
C GLY A 208 7.98 -6.75 3.75
N GLU A 209 7.37 -7.77 4.35
CA GLU A 209 6.20 -8.49 3.80
C GLU A 209 4.96 -7.58 3.69
N LEU A 210 4.73 -6.72 4.67
CA LEU A 210 3.63 -5.74 4.64
C LEU A 210 3.82 -4.75 3.49
N MET A 211 5.03 -4.21 3.31
CA MET A 211 5.35 -3.30 2.22
C MET A 211 5.18 -3.98 0.85
N LYS A 212 5.69 -5.21 0.69
CA LYS A 212 5.50 -6.00 -0.52
C LYS A 212 4.02 -6.21 -0.83
N THR A 213 3.22 -6.57 0.16
CA THR A 213 1.77 -6.79 0.00
C THR A 213 1.05 -5.51 -0.42
N SER A 214 1.38 -4.37 0.21
CA SER A 214 0.84 -3.07 -0.16
C SER A 214 1.18 -2.71 -1.62
N TYR A 215 2.39 -3.02 -2.04
CA TYR A 215 2.83 -2.80 -3.42
C TYR A 215 2.04 -3.67 -4.41
N TYR A 216 1.73 -4.92 -4.07
CA TYR A 216 0.92 -5.79 -4.95
C TYR A 216 -0.49 -5.24 -5.20
N PHE A 217 -1.12 -4.61 -4.21
CA PHE A 217 -2.42 -3.96 -4.44
C PHE A 217 -2.33 -2.78 -5.41
N ILE A 218 -1.24 -1.99 -5.37
CA ILE A 218 -0.99 -0.94 -6.38
C ILE A 218 -0.80 -1.55 -7.76
N VAL A 219 -0.01 -2.62 -7.89
CA VAL A 219 0.20 -3.31 -9.17
C VAL A 219 -1.11 -3.86 -9.71
N ALA A 220 -1.93 -4.49 -8.87
CA ALA A 220 -3.27 -4.96 -9.26
C ALA A 220 -4.17 -3.81 -9.73
N GLY A 221 -4.16 -2.69 -9.01
CA GLY A 221 -4.88 -1.48 -9.42
C GLY A 221 -4.40 -0.92 -10.76
N LEU A 222 -3.08 -0.87 -10.99
CA LEU A 222 -2.50 -0.46 -12.27
C LEU A 222 -2.89 -1.41 -13.40
N MET A 223 -2.92 -2.72 -13.15
CA MET A 223 -3.36 -3.72 -14.13
C MET A 223 -4.83 -3.53 -14.51
N ILE A 224 -5.71 -3.35 -13.52
CA ILE A 224 -7.13 -3.08 -13.77
C ILE A 224 -7.27 -1.78 -14.57
N TRP A 225 -6.57 -0.72 -14.18
CA TRP A 225 -6.59 0.55 -14.91
C TRP A 225 -6.12 0.39 -16.36
N LEU A 226 -5.06 -0.39 -16.59
CA LEU A 226 -4.59 -0.72 -17.94
C LEU A 226 -5.72 -1.37 -18.78
N PHE A 227 -6.41 -2.36 -18.21
CA PHE A 227 -7.54 -3.01 -18.90
C PHE A 227 -8.73 -2.08 -19.11
N ILE A 228 -9.01 -1.14 -18.22
CA ILE A 228 -10.05 -0.12 -18.44
C ILE A 228 -9.67 0.76 -19.64
N MET A 229 -8.40 1.15 -19.76
CA MET A 229 -7.92 2.05 -20.81
C MET A 229 -7.82 1.38 -22.19
N TYR A 230 -7.29 0.17 -22.23
CA TYR A 230 -7.10 -0.58 -23.48
C TYR A 230 -8.26 -1.53 -23.82
N GLY A 231 -9.15 -1.81 -22.87
CA GLY A 231 -10.31 -2.69 -23.05
C GLY A 231 -11.17 -2.34 -24.24
N PRO A 232 -11.57 -1.06 -24.44
CA PRO A 232 -12.32 -0.66 -25.63
C PRO A 232 -11.63 -0.98 -26.94
N PHE A 233 -10.32 -0.71 -27.02
CA PHE A 233 -9.52 -1.01 -28.22
C PHE A 233 -9.44 -2.52 -28.48
N ILE A 234 -9.15 -3.32 -27.46
CA ILE A 234 -9.08 -4.79 -27.56
C ILE A 234 -10.44 -5.35 -27.99
N MET A 235 -11.52 -4.93 -27.33
CA MET A 235 -12.88 -5.39 -27.67
C MET A 235 -13.31 -4.94 -29.06
N GLY A 236 -12.89 -3.76 -29.50
CA GLY A 236 -13.17 -3.25 -30.85
C GLY A 236 -12.64 -4.17 -31.93
N GLN A 237 -11.48 -4.79 -31.73
CA GLN A 237 -10.91 -5.76 -32.68
C GLN A 237 -11.74 -7.04 -32.78
N PHE A 238 -12.38 -7.49 -31.68
CA PHE A 238 -13.25 -8.67 -31.68
C PHE A 238 -14.67 -8.37 -32.21
N LEU A 239 -15.13 -7.11 -32.08
CA LEU A 239 -16.46 -6.70 -32.46
C LEU A 239 -16.52 -5.98 -33.82
N ASP A 240 -15.41 -5.97 -34.55
CA ASP A 240 -15.27 -5.28 -35.84
C ASP A 240 -15.66 -3.78 -35.79
N LYS A 241 -15.37 -3.15 -34.64
CA LYS A 241 -15.58 -1.72 -34.37
C LYS A 241 -14.26 -1.01 -34.26
N GLN A 242 -14.06 0.04 -35.04
CA GLN A 242 -12.87 0.90 -34.91
C GLN A 242 -12.98 1.75 -33.62
N LEU A 243 -12.41 1.26 -32.52
CA LEU A 243 -12.27 2.01 -31.30
C LEU A 243 -10.84 2.55 -31.18
N SER A 244 -10.71 3.82 -30.83
CA SER A 244 -9.40 4.49 -30.75
C SER A 244 -8.52 3.95 -29.64
N ARG A 245 -7.23 3.83 -29.92
CA ARG A 245 -6.20 3.54 -28.89
C ARG A 245 -6.12 4.66 -27.87
N PRO A 246 -5.71 4.35 -26.63
CA PRO A 246 -5.44 5.40 -25.64
C PRO A 246 -4.42 6.39 -26.16
N GLY A 247 -4.76 7.68 -26.09
CA GLY A 247 -3.90 8.75 -26.54
C GLY A 247 -2.64 8.94 -25.69
N PHE A 248 -1.74 9.81 -26.15
CA PHE A 248 -0.46 10.11 -25.48
C PHE A 248 -0.62 10.51 -24.00
N ILE A 249 -1.61 11.33 -23.67
CA ILE A 249 -1.86 11.82 -22.30
C ILE A 249 -2.17 10.65 -21.36
N ILE A 250 -3.03 9.72 -21.76
CA ILE A 250 -3.42 8.55 -20.96
C ILE A 250 -2.23 7.63 -20.75
N ASN A 251 -1.46 7.36 -21.81
CA ASN A 251 -0.27 6.54 -21.73
C ASN A 251 0.82 7.16 -20.84
N SER A 252 0.97 8.48 -20.90
CA SER A 252 1.91 9.22 -20.03
C SER A 252 1.46 9.22 -18.59
N ALA A 253 0.17 9.37 -18.31
CA ALA A 253 -0.40 9.30 -16.97
C ALA A 253 -0.20 7.90 -16.35
N PHE A 254 -0.44 6.83 -17.11
CA PHE A 254 -0.16 5.46 -16.68
C PHE A 254 1.33 5.25 -16.36
N THR A 255 2.21 5.70 -17.26
CA THR A 255 3.65 5.59 -17.05
C THR A 255 4.10 6.36 -15.83
N GLY A 256 3.56 7.57 -15.61
CA GLY A 256 3.81 8.37 -14.41
C GLY A 256 3.38 7.68 -13.13
N ALA A 257 2.16 7.11 -13.08
CA ALA A 257 1.66 6.36 -11.94
C ALA A 257 2.51 5.10 -11.66
N TRP A 258 2.92 4.39 -12.72
CA TRP A 258 3.80 3.25 -12.61
C TRP A 258 5.18 3.65 -12.04
N LEU A 259 5.82 4.70 -12.54
CA LEU A 259 7.09 5.21 -12.02
C LEU A 259 6.96 5.67 -10.56
N LEU A 260 5.85 6.33 -10.22
CA LEU A 260 5.59 6.75 -8.85
C LEU A 260 5.46 5.55 -7.91
N SER A 261 4.81 4.47 -8.34
CA SER A 261 4.71 3.24 -7.54
C SER A 261 6.07 2.62 -7.26
N ILE A 262 6.97 2.62 -8.23
CA ILE A 262 8.37 2.17 -8.07
C ILE A 262 9.11 3.07 -7.08
N ALA A 263 9.00 4.39 -7.26
CA ALA A 263 9.68 5.35 -6.42
C ALA A 263 9.24 5.25 -4.95
N THR A 264 7.95 5.02 -4.69
CA THR A 264 7.43 4.84 -3.32
C THR A 264 7.98 3.57 -2.67
N MET A 265 8.04 2.46 -3.39
CA MET A 265 8.61 1.21 -2.89
C MET A 265 10.11 1.34 -2.62
N ALA A 266 10.86 1.91 -3.58
CA ALA A 266 12.29 2.15 -3.44
C ALA A 266 12.59 3.07 -2.24
N TYR A 267 11.80 4.14 -2.07
CA TYR A 267 11.93 5.04 -0.93
C TYR A 267 11.76 4.30 0.41
N GLY A 268 10.69 3.53 0.57
CA GLY A 268 10.41 2.81 1.81
C GLY A 268 11.52 1.84 2.18
N LEU A 269 11.98 1.03 1.23
CA LEU A 269 13.10 0.08 1.43
C LEU A 269 14.41 0.81 1.74
N SER A 270 14.69 1.93 1.06
CA SER A 270 15.87 2.74 1.32
C SER A 270 15.89 3.32 2.73
N GLN A 271 14.74 3.79 3.26
CA GLN A 271 14.65 4.30 4.63
C GLN A 271 15.01 3.20 5.65
N LEU A 272 14.54 1.96 5.44
CA LEU A 272 14.89 0.84 6.31
C LEU A 272 16.37 0.46 6.18
N HIS A 273 16.91 0.44 4.97
CA HIS A 273 18.35 0.21 4.76
C HIS A 273 19.21 1.26 5.50
N TRP A 274 18.91 2.54 5.32
CA TRP A 274 19.65 3.63 5.97
C TRP A 274 19.46 3.66 7.49
N TYR A 275 18.48 2.96 8.00
CA TYR A 275 18.32 2.72 9.43
C TYR A 275 19.14 1.50 9.91
N MET A 276 19.01 0.36 9.24
CA MET A 276 19.62 -0.91 9.65
C MET A 276 21.15 -0.87 9.56
N LYS A 277 21.69 -0.33 8.47
CA LYS A 277 23.13 -0.28 8.20
C LYS A 277 23.95 0.42 9.29
N PRO A 278 23.66 1.65 9.71
CA PRO A 278 24.41 2.32 10.78
C PRO A 278 24.25 1.65 12.14
N LYS A 279 23.07 1.08 12.43
CA LYS A 279 22.84 0.33 13.68
C LYS A 279 23.70 -0.94 13.73
N LYS A 280 23.75 -1.69 12.63
CA LYS A 280 24.63 -2.86 12.49
C LYS A 280 26.10 -2.47 12.69
N ARG A 281 26.57 -1.43 11.99
CA ARG A 281 27.96 -0.96 12.13
C ARG A 281 28.30 -0.51 13.54
N LYS A 282 27.41 0.25 14.18
CA LYS A 282 27.59 0.70 15.56
C LYS A 282 27.76 -0.48 16.52
N GLU A 283 26.92 -1.51 16.36
CA GLU A 283 26.99 -2.69 17.22
C GLU A 283 28.25 -3.51 16.95
N LEU A 284 28.64 -3.72 15.70
CA LEU A 284 29.91 -4.39 15.36
C LEU A 284 31.12 -3.63 15.95
N THR A 285 31.16 -2.30 15.81
CA THR A 285 32.27 -1.50 16.39
C THR A 285 32.29 -1.58 17.91
N ARG A 286 31.10 -1.65 18.56
CA ARG A 286 31.02 -1.81 20.02
C ARG A 286 31.60 -3.15 20.46
N LEU A 287 31.17 -4.23 19.80
CA LEU A 287 31.63 -5.59 20.10
C LEU A 287 33.13 -5.78 19.79
N ASP A 288 33.62 -5.24 18.67
CA ASP A 288 35.03 -5.26 18.29
C ASP A 288 35.89 -4.54 19.34
N ARG A 289 35.42 -3.38 19.84
CA ARG A 289 36.16 -2.70 20.94
C ARG A 289 36.22 -3.55 22.20
N GLN A 290 35.14 -4.19 22.58
CA GLN A 290 35.10 -5.07 23.75
C GLN A 290 35.97 -6.33 23.57
N ALA A 291 35.96 -6.92 22.37
CA ALA A 291 36.81 -8.07 22.07
C ALA A 291 38.30 -7.72 22.14
N ARG A 292 38.71 -6.54 21.68
CA ARG A 292 40.11 -6.06 21.73
C ARG A 292 40.65 -5.88 23.14
N GLU A 293 39.80 -5.64 24.14
CA GLU A 293 40.21 -5.54 25.55
C GLU A 293 40.76 -6.87 26.10
N HIS A 294 40.49 -7.98 25.39
CA HIS A 294 40.93 -9.34 25.75
C HIS A 294 42.01 -9.91 24.82
N VAL A 295 42.67 -9.07 24.02
CA VAL A 295 43.69 -9.47 23.07
C VAL A 295 44.94 -8.60 23.24
N GLU A 296 46.10 -9.23 23.42
CA GLU A 296 47.37 -8.55 23.30
C GLU A 296 47.75 -8.39 21.81
N ASN A 297 48.26 -7.22 21.43
CA ASN A 297 48.59 -6.88 20.03
C ASN A 297 47.46 -7.06 19.02
N PRO A 298 46.25 -6.48 19.23
CA PRO A 298 45.06 -6.73 18.41
C PRO A 298 45.21 -6.25 16.96
N PHE A 299 46.26 -5.52 16.62
CA PHE A 299 46.54 -5.01 15.27
C PHE A 299 47.57 -5.86 14.50
N ASN A 300 48.19 -6.87 15.15
CA ASN A 300 49.13 -7.77 14.50
C ASN A 300 48.53 -9.18 14.42
N LEU A 301 48.01 -9.55 13.22
CA LEU A 301 47.41 -10.86 12.98
C LEU A 301 48.40 -12.05 13.13
N GLN A 302 49.70 -11.79 13.09
CA GLN A 302 50.71 -12.85 13.21
C GLN A 302 51.16 -13.12 14.65
N GLU A 303 51.02 -12.12 15.53
CA GLU A 303 51.53 -12.13 16.90
C GLU A 303 50.46 -11.68 17.92
N TYR A 304 49.18 -11.92 17.64
CA TYR A 304 48.15 -11.65 18.65
C TYR A 304 48.06 -12.79 19.63
N ASP A 305 47.91 -12.47 20.91
CA ASP A 305 47.61 -13.42 21.95
C ASP A 305 46.32 -13.06 22.68
N VAL A 306 45.54 -14.08 23.07
CA VAL A 306 44.25 -13.90 23.71
C VAL A 306 44.38 -14.08 25.20
N THR A 307 44.17 -13.02 25.98
CA THR A 307 44.28 -13.04 27.45
C THR A 307 43.10 -13.74 28.12
N ASP A 308 41.91 -13.74 27.51
CA ASP A 308 40.70 -14.40 28.01
C ASP A 308 39.93 -15.03 26.83
N GLN A 309 40.23 -16.29 26.55
CA GLN A 309 39.71 -17.03 25.40
C GLN A 309 38.16 -17.16 25.45
N GLU A 310 37.58 -17.40 26.62
CA GLU A 310 36.14 -17.60 26.77
C GLU A 310 35.38 -16.32 26.42
N LYS A 311 35.81 -15.18 26.92
CA LYS A 311 35.18 -13.89 26.59
C LYS A 311 35.42 -13.47 25.15
N PHE A 312 36.61 -13.71 24.62
CA PHE A 312 36.89 -13.40 23.22
C PHE A 312 35.98 -14.18 22.27
N ASP A 313 35.80 -15.49 22.51
CA ASP A 313 34.95 -16.35 21.71
C ASP A 313 33.45 -15.96 21.84
N ASP A 314 32.98 -15.54 23.02
CA ASP A 314 31.64 -15.00 23.21
C ASP A 314 31.43 -13.73 22.39
N PHE A 315 32.36 -12.77 22.45
CA PHE A 315 32.24 -11.55 21.62
C PHE A 315 32.30 -11.85 20.12
N ARG A 316 33.17 -12.79 19.71
CA ARG A 316 33.28 -13.23 18.32
C ARG A 316 31.97 -13.86 17.84
N GLY A 317 31.38 -14.76 18.64
CA GLY A 317 30.08 -15.35 18.34
C GLY A 317 28.97 -14.30 18.18
N ARG A 318 28.95 -13.28 19.07
CA ARG A 318 28.00 -12.15 18.94
C ARG A 318 28.25 -11.31 17.69
N MET A 319 29.50 -11.06 17.32
CA MET A 319 29.85 -10.36 16.08
C MET A 319 29.39 -11.13 14.85
N ASP A 320 29.46 -12.46 14.85
CA ASP A 320 29.00 -13.30 13.77
C ASP A 320 27.49 -13.17 13.57
N TYR A 321 26.66 -13.16 14.64
CA TYR A 321 25.23 -12.90 14.55
C TYR A 321 24.93 -11.51 13.98
N VAL A 322 25.60 -10.47 14.46
CA VAL A 322 25.41 -9.12 13.94
C VAL A 322 25.85 -9.03 12.49
N ASN A 323 26.96 -9.68 12.13
CA ASN A 323 27.48 -9.67 10.76
C ASN A 323 26.57 -10.43 9.78
N ALA A 324 25.96 -11.53 10.21
CA ALA A 324 24.98 -12.30 9.44
C ALA A 324 23.67 -11.51 9.18
N THR A 325 23.35 -10.49 10.00
CA THR A 325 22.17 -9.67 9.81
C THR A 325 22.28 -8.84 8.52
N LYS A 326 21.28 -8.99 7.64
CA LYS A 326 21.19 -8.23 6.38
C LYS A 326 20.88 -6.76 6.64
N GLU A 327 21.22 -5.92 5.69
CA GLU A 327 20.94 -4.49 5.75
C GLU A 327 19.56 -4.10 5.17
N TYR A 328 18.81 -5.07 4.63
CA TYR A 328 17.46 -4.92 4.08
C TYR A 328 16.51 -5.93 4.71
N PRO A 329 15.27 -5.56 5.05
CA PRO A 329 14.29 -6.46 5.65
C PRO A 329 13.57 -7.32 4.59
N THR A 330 14.32 -7.78 3.58
CA THR A 330 13.77 -8.51 2.43
C THR A 330 14.67 -9.69 2.07
N THR A 331 14.02 -10.82 1.73
CA THR A 331 14.70 -12.00 1.20
C THR A 331 14.94 -11.86 -0.30
N PHE A 332 15.82 -12.71 -0.87
CA PHE A 332 16.02 -12.78 -2.32
C PHE A 332 14.71 -13.09 -3.08
N THR A 333 13.91 -14.01 -2.53
CA THR A 333 12.59 -14.34 -3.10
C THR A 333 11.64 -13.15 -3.12
N MET A 334 11.64 -12.32 -2.06
CA MET A 334 10.84 -11.09 -2.05
C MET A 334 11.32 -10.10 -3.11
N TRP A 335 12.62 -9.94 -3.30
CA TRP A 335 13.18 -9.07 -4.33
C TRP A 335 12.77 -9.51 -5.74
N SER A 336 12.89 -10.80 -6.06
CA SER A 336 12.51 -11.33 -7.38
C SER A 336 11.01 -11.15 -7.64
N GLN A 337 10.16 -11.37 -6.65
CA GLN A 337 8.71 -11.13 -6.75
C GLN A 337 8.37 -9.66 -6.98
N ILE A 338 9.04 -8.74 -6.27
CA ILE A 338 8.88 -7.30 -6.46
C ILE A 338 9.30 -6.91 -7.89
N LEU A 339 10.47 -7.38 -8.35
CA LEU A 339 10.97 -7.08 -9.70
C LEU A 339 10.02 -7.56 -10.80
N ILE A 340 9.50 -8.79 -10.70
CA ILE A 340 8.53 -9.32 -11.66
C ILE A 340 7.26 -8.45 -11.66
N SER A 341 6.71 -8.15 -10.50
CA SER A 341 5.49 -7.33 -10.39
C SER A 341 5.70 -5.89 -10.86
N LEU A 342 6.94 -5.39 -10.77
CA LEU A 342 7.32 -4.07 -11.25
C LEU A 342 7.34 -4.00 -12.78
N ILE A 343 7.86 -5.04 -13.44
CA ILE A 343 8.00 -5.06 -14.90
C ILE A 343 6.64 -5.34 -15.59
N LEU A 344 5.80 -6.17 -14.99
CA LEU A 344 4.59 -6.72 -15.59
C LEU A 344 3.62 -5.66 -16.16
N PRO A 345 3.19 -4.60 -15.43
CA PRO A 345 2.25 -3.62 -15.98
C PRO A 345 2.82 -2.89 -17.19
N LYS A 346 4.11 -2.58 -17.18
CA LYS A 346 4.76 -1.87 -18.29
C LYS A 346 4.96 -2.77 -19.51
N ALA A 347 5.35 -4.02 -19.31
CA ALA A 347 5.48 -5.00 -20.40
C ALA A 347 4.13 -5.20 -21.12
N ILE A 348 3.03 -5.37 -20.36
CA ILE A 348 1.70 -5.50 -20.94
C ILE A 348 1.28 -4.21 -21.66
N GLN A 349 1.54 -3.03 -21.10
CA GLN A 349 1.27 -1.76 -21.76
C GLN A 349 1.99 -1.68 -23.13
N ILE A 350 3.27 -2.04 -23.18
CA ILE A 350 4.05 -2.01 -24.42
C ILE A 350 3.42 -2.96 -25.46
N VAL A 351 3.10 -4.19 -25.06
CA VAL A 351 2.44 -5.15 -25.96
C VAL A 351 1.11 -4.61 -26.48
N LEU A 352 0.25 -4.10 -25.60
CA LEU A 352 -1.06 -3.54 -25.99
C LEU A 352 -0.93 -2.28 -26.85
N SER A 353 0.13 -1.50 -26.68
CA SER A 353 0.36 -0.31 -27.52
C SER A 353 0.94 -0.65 -28.90
N SER A 354 1.50 -1.85 -29.08
CA SER A 354 2.06 -2.32 -30.36
C SER A 354 1.02 -3.05 -31.22
N LEU A 355 -0.08 -3.55 -30.63
CA LEU A 355 -1.22 -4.13 -31.36
C LEU A 355 -2.02 -3.07 -32.10
#